data_532a86b38524e17d7255be445137d5c7
#
_entry.id   532a86b38524e17d7255be445137d5c7
#
_cell.length_a   1.000
_cell.length_b   1.000
_cell.length_c   1.000
_cell.angle_alpha   90.00
_cell.angle_beta   90.00
_cell.angle_gamma   90.00
#
_symmetry.space_group_name_H-M   'P 1'
#
loop_
_entity.id
_entity.type
_entity.pdbx_description
1 polymer ?
#
loop_
_entity_poly.entity_id
_entity_poly.type
_entity_poly.pdbx_seq_one_letter_code
_entity_poly.pdbx_strand_id
1 'polypeptide(L)'
;MINKIIFGYLILVTLVIADDYTSQRGMTNLLGVETNLRCSQQMSNPKAKTYELSYKRTASMPLSPFAGEYKPKFLPEIPWAGSRQVFTMDVLNENVNDGNQGTQMDALGHFGYTDEIWDGDGDADLSSLKYFGKLNGKEVKPTPESPLKKLGIESVPPIITTAVFLDVRKHIFNGKAMKAGEYVTVQHIEDTIKKSNVKDRGILPGDVVLINTGWSDNYQDPDDLGIYYTKAPGVSYNLVKYLSDKQVVGVGLDTWGVDTFAEEGEYGPERSQNPEGIANPAHHYFLTQSGVHTLENFNLKDLAKDSVDLSCVIILPLMTQGSSASPLRPVAIGVPTT
;
A
#
# COMPACT_ATOMS: atom_id res chain seq x y z
N MET A 1 -3.56 -19.37 -47.96
CA MET A 1 -2.63 -18.27 -47.63
C MET A 1 -3.27 -17.08 -46.91
N ILE A 2 -4.55 -16.84 -47.10
CA ILE A 2 -5.29 -15.68 -46.50
C ILE A 2 -5.53 -15.85 -44.98
N ASN A 3 -5.76 -17.07 -44.50
CA ASN A 3 -6.05 -17.33 -43.07
C ASN A 3 -4.85 -17.17 -42.09
N LYS A 4 -3.62 -17.25 -42.59
CA LYS A 4 -2.44 -17.07 -41.72
C LYS A 4 -2.10 -15.60 -41.47
N ILE A 5 -2.48 -14.73 -42.42
CA ILE A 5 -2.17 -13.28 -42.31
C ILE A 5 -3.16 -12.61 -41.35
N ILE A 6 -4.44 -13.03 -41.33
CA ILE A 6 -5.46 -12.47 -40.43
C ILE A 6 -5.18 -12.87 -38.96
N PHE A 7 -4.72 -14.12 -38.72
CA PHE A 7 -4.37 -14.57 -37.37
C PHE A 7 -3.13 -13.86 -36.79
N GLY A 8 -2.14 -13.59 -37.65
CA GLY A 8 -0.94 -12.84 -37.25
C GLY A 8 -1.23 -11.36 -36.92
N TYR A 9 -2.18 -10.74 -37.62
CA TYR A 9 -2.57 -9.36 -37.37
C TYR A 9 -3.42 -9.20 -36.10
N LEU A 10 -4.29 -10.17 -35.78
CA LEU A 10 -5.08 -10.16 -34.56
C LEU A 10 -4.21 -10.33 -33.30
N ILE A 11 -3.18 -11.18 -33.38
CA ILE A 11 -2.23 -11.39 -32.28
C ILE A 11 -1.36 -10.14 -32.05
N LEU A 12 -0.96 -9.45 -33.12
CA LEU A 12 -0.15 -8.23 -33.03
C LEU A 12 -0.94 -7.05 -32.42
N VAL A 13 -2.22 -6.91 -32.82
CA VAL A 13 -3.12 -5.87 -32.27
C VAL A 13 -3.44 -6.13 -30.80
N THR A 14 -3.60 -7.39 -30.41
CA THR A 14 -3.86 -7.75 -28.99
C THR A 14 -2.62 -7.54 -28.12
N LEU A 15 -1.41 -7.77 -28.64
CA LEU A 15 -0.15 -7.48 -27.95
C LEU A 15 0.10 -5.97 -27.76
N VAL A 16 -0.24 -5.15 -28.75
CA VAL A 16 -0.06 -3.68 -28.66
C VAL A 16 -1.04 -3.05 -27.67
N ILE A 17 -2.29 -3.56 -27.58
CA ILE A 17 -3.27 -3.08 -26.57
C ILE A 17 -2.92 -3.58 -25.17
N ALA A 18 -2.32 -4.76 -25.03
CA ALA A 18 -1.85 -5.28 -23.77
C ALA A 18 -0.65 -4.49 -23.21
N ASP A 19 0.23 -3.99 -24.08
CA ASP A 19 1.47 -3.34 -23.69
C ASP A 19 1.27 -1.97 -22.98
N ASP A 20 0.27 -1.19 -23.38
CA ASP A 20 0.01 0.13 -22.78
C ASP A 20 -0.65 0.03 -21.40
N TYR A 21 -1.40 -1.04 -21.14
CA TYR A 21 -2.02 -1.27 -19.83
C TYR A 21 -1.07 -1.98 -18.83
N THR A 22 -0.19 -2.85 -19.32
CA THR A 22 0.75 -3.60 -18.47
C THR A 22 1.86 -2.73 -17.91
N SER A 23 2.32 -1.72 -18.66
CA SER A 23 3.39 -0.82 -18.22
C SER A 23 3.01 0.06 -17.01
N GLN A 24 1.71 0.24 -16.71
CA GLN A 24 1.23 1.12 -15.64
C GLN A 24 0.86 0.40 -14.34
N ARG A 25 0.83 -0.94 -14.33
CA ARG A 25 0.33 -1.76 -13.22
C ARG A 25 1.41 -2.31 -12.30
N GLY A 26 2.68 -2.13 -12.65
CA GLY A 26 3.78 -2.67 -11.87
C GLY A 26 3.65 -4.17 -11.60
N MET A 27 3.94 -4.58 -10.38
CA MET A 27 3.88 -6.00 -9.97
C MET A 27 2.46 -6.57 -9.92
N THR A 28 1.39 -5.76 -9.96
CA THR A 28 0.02 -6.31 -10.06
C THR A 28 -0.26 -7.04 -11.39
N ASN A 29 0.63 -6.92 -12.37
CA ASN A 29 0.59 -7.78 -13.58
C ASN A 29 0.82 -9.28 -13.29
N LEU A 30 1.34 -9.62 -12.12
CA LEU A 30 1.49 -11.02 -11.68
C LEU A 30 0.19 -11.64 -11.16
N LEU A 31 -0.84 -10.81 -10.95
CA LEU A 31 -2.14 -11.30 -10.50
C LEU A 31 -2.85 -12.05 -11.63
N GLY A 32 -3.41 -13.20 -11.31
CA GLY A 32 -4.10 -14.04 -12.29
C GLY A 32 -4.56 -15.37 -11.70
N VAL A 33 -4.73 -16.37 -12.54
CA VAL A 33 -5.29 -17.67 -12.16
C VAL A 33 -4.51 -18.31 -11.01
N GLU A 34 -3.18 -18.28 -11.08
CA GLU A 34 -2.34 -18.92 -10.05
C GLU A 34 -2.47 -18.23 -8.69
N THR A 35 -2.42 -16.90 -8.63
CA THR A 35 -2.60 -16.15 -7.39
C THR A 35 -4.00 -16.34 -6.83
N ASN A 36 -5.02 -16.37 -7.68
CA ASN A 36 -6.40 -16.63 -7.28
C ASN A 36 -6.59 -18.04 -6.71
N LEU A 37 -5.94 -19.04 -7.29
CA LEU A 37 -5.99 -20.42 -6.77
C LEU A 37 -5.34 -20.51 -5.39
N ARG A 38 -4.16 -19.91 -5.19
CA ARG A 38 -3.52 -19.86 -3.87
C ARG A 38 -4.40 -19.17 -2.82
N CYS A 39 -5.04 -18.06 -3.19
CA CYS A 39 -5.99 -17.34 -2.35
C CYS A 39 -7.20 -18.20 -1.98
N SER A 40 -7.81 -18.87 -2.97
CA SER A 40 -8.99 -19.70 -2.77
C SER A 40 -8.75 -20.86 -1.79
N GLN A 41 -7.53 -21.39 -1.73
CA GLN A 41 -7.16 -22.44 -0.76
C GLN A 41 -7.33 -21.97 0.69
N GLN A 42 -7.01 -20.71 0.97
CA GLN A 42 -7.21 -20.13 2.31
C GLN A 42 -8.72 -19.91 2.59
N MET A 43 -9.45 -19.40 1.60
CA MET A 43 -10.88 -19.11 1.76
C MET A 43 -11.75 -20.38 1.91
N SER A 44 -11.38 -21.46 1.25
CA SER A 44 -12.15 -22.71 1.26
C SER A 44 -11.99 -23.55 2.53
N ASN A 45 -11.07 -23.18 3.42
CA ASN A 45 -10.89 -23.90 4.66
C ASN A 45 -12.09 -23.65 5.62
N PRO A 46 -12.77 -24.69 6.13
CA PRO A 46 -13.93 -24.53 6.99
C PRO A 46 -13.65 -23.84 8.33
N LYS A 47 -12.38 -23.70 8.72
CA LYS A 47 -11.95 -22.96 9.91
C LYS A 47 -11.53 -21.54 9.61
N ALA A 48 -11.57 -21.09 8.35
CA ALA A 48 -11.17 -19.74 7.98
C ALA A 48 -12.10 -18.71 8.63
N LYS A 49 -11.52 -17.62 9.06
CA LYS A 49 -12.22 -16.40 9.55
C LYS A 49 -11.90 -15.23 8.64
N THR A 50 -12.80 -14.26 8.63
CA THR A 50 -12.59 -12.97 7.98
C THR A 50 -12.07 -11.95 8.98
N TYR A 51 -11.02 -11.23 8.60
CA TYR A 51 -10.35 -10.20 9.38
C TYR A 51 -10.48 -8.86 8.69
N GLU A 52 -10.95 -7.84 9.42
CA GLU A 52 -10.94 -6.45 8.98
C GLU A 52 -9.53 -5.90 9.15
N LEU A 53 -8.95 -5.37 8.08
CA LEU A 53 -7.58 -4.84 8.07
C LEU A 53 -7.56 -3.31 8.04
N SER A 54 -8.71 -2.65 8.15
CA SER A 54 -8.80 -1.20 8.21
C SER A 54 -9.13 -0.70 9.61
N TYR A 55 -8.81 0.56 9.85
CA TYR A 55 -9.34 1.29 10.99
C TYR A 55 -10.66 1.97 10.63
N LYS A 56 -11.52 2.13 11.63
CA LYS A 56 -12.71 2.96 11.50
C LYS A 56 -12.28 4.42 11.31
N ARG A 57 -12.87 5.08 10.32
CA ARG A 57 -12.60 6.51 10.08
C ARG A 57 -13.55 7.35 10.93
N THR A 58 -12.99 8.20 11.78
CA THR A 58 -13.70 9.14 12.65
C THR A 58 -13.04 10.51 12.60
N ALA A 59 -13.74 11.54 13.03
CA ALA A 59 -13.16 12.88 13.12
C ALA A 59 -12.09 13.02 14.22
N SER A 60 -11.98 12.05 15.12
CA SER A 60 -11.05 12.02 16.26
C SER A 60 -9.91 11.00 16.08
N MET A 61 -9.88 10.27 14.96
CA MET A 61 -8.78 9.35 14.66
C MET A 61 -7.45 10.09 14.46
N PRO A 62 -6.29 9.41 14.55
CA PRO A 62 -5.03 10.00 14.14
C PRO A 62 -5.11 10.54 12.71
N LEU A 63 -4.69 11.79 12.52
CA LEU A 63 -4.75 12.48 11.24
C LEU A 63 -3.37 12.70 10.66
N SER A 64 -3.19 12.31 9.39
CA SER A 64 -1.96 12.58 8.66
C SER A 64 -1.76 14.08 8.47
N PRO A 65 -0.59 14.62 8.81
CA PRO A 65 -0.30 16.05 8.59
C PRO A 65 -0.27 16.42 7.10
N PHE A 66 -0.12 15.44 6.21
CA PHE A 66 -0.08 15.61 4.77
C PHE A 66 -1.47 15.52 4.11
N ALA A 67 -2.46 15.00 4.84
CA ALA A 67 -3.79 14.74 4.30
C ALA A 67 -4.85 15.76 4.75
N GLY A 68 -4.58 16.54 5.79
CA GLY A 68 -5.51 17.52 6.35
C GLY A 68 -6.60 16.89 7.25
N GLU A 69 -7.60 17.68 7.63
CA GLU A 69 -8.61 17.27 8.59
C GLU A 69 -9.69 16.37 7.95
N TYR A 70 -10.04 15.27 8.59
CA TYR A 70 -11.20 14.47 8.24
C TYR A 70 -12.44 14.97 9.03
N LYS A 71 -13.32 15.69 8.36
CA LYS A 71 -14.52 16.31 8.95
C LYS A 71 -15.77 15.89 8.19
N PRO A 72 -16.33 14.71 8.47
CA PRO A 72 -17.60 14.31 7.87
C PRO A 72 -18.72 15.24 8.34
N LYS A 73 -19.59 15.66 7.42
CA LYS A 73 -20.76 16.48 7.68
C LYS A 73 -22.02 15.65 7.47
N PHE A 74 -22.77 15.47 8.51
CA PHE A 74 -24.05 14.77 8.48
C PHE A 74 -25.16 15.78 8.22
N LEU A 75 -26.01 15.49 7.24
CA LEU A 75 -27.11 16.36 6.85
C LEU A 75 -28.40 15.92 7.56
N PRO A 76 -29.35 16.82 7.80
CA PRO A 76 -30.68 16.44 8.28
C PRO A 76 -31.37 15.49 7.32
N GLU A 77 -32.30 14.69 7.86
CA GLU A 77 -33.14 13.82 7.05
C GLU A 77 -33.96 14.62 6.05
N ILE A 78 -34.01 14.14 4.81
CA ILE A 78 -34.70 14.79 3.69
C ILE A 78 -35.99 14.00 3.42
N PRO A 79 -37.19 14.61 3.69
CA PRO A 79 -38.43 13.98 3.34
C PRO A 79 -38.67 13.99 1.83
N TRP A 80 -39.18 12.87 1.32
CA TRP A 80 -39.52 12.76 -0.11
C TRP A 80 -40.99 13.16 -0.28
N ALA A 81 -41.20 14.25 -1.02
CA ALA A 81 -42.54 14.79 -1.26
C ALA A 81 -43.50 13.74 -1.86
N GLY A 82 -44.71 13.65 -1.31
CA GLY A 82 -45.71 12.69 -1.77
C GLY A 82 -45.51 11.24 -1.29
N SER A 83 -44.53 10.98 -0.43
CA SER A 83 -44.26 9.67 0.12
C SER A 83 -44.19 9.67 1.66
N ARG A 84 -44.07 8.48 2.25
CA ARG A 84 -43.83 8.31 3.68
C ARG A 84 -42.33 8.02 3.99
N GLN A 85 -41.45 8.32 3.02
CA GLN A 85 -40.01 8.03 3.09
C GLN A 85 -39.22 9.29 3.39
N VAL A 86 -38.15 9.09 4.15
CA VAL A 86 -37.07 10.04 4.34
C VAL A 86 -35.77 9.36 3.97
N PHE A 87 -34.76 10.13 3.56
CA PHE A 87 -33.41 9.62 3.34
C PHE A 87 -32.38 10.52 3.99
N THR A 88 -31.25 9.93 4.36
CA THR A 88 -30.12 10.60 4.99
C THR A 88 -28.98 10.74 3.98
N MET A 89 -28.29 11.86 4.01
CA MET A 89 -27.13 12.13 3.19
C MET A 89 -25.99 12.66 4.06
N ASP A 90 -24.78 12.34 3.65
CA ASP A 90 -23.56 12.79 4.29
C ASP A 90 -22.60 13.38 3.26
N VAL A 91 -21.79 14.35 3.69
CA VAL A 91 -20.60 14.80 2.97
C VAL A 91 -19.40 14.24 3.70
N LEU A 92 -18.71 13.28 3.09
CA LEU A 92 -17.64 12.54 3.76
C LEU A 92 -16.32 13.31 3.80
N ASN A 93 -16.03 14.13 2.80
CA ASN A 93 -14.77 14.86 2.77
C ASN A 93 -14.80 16.02 1.75
N GLU A 94 -14.60 17.26 2.22
CA GLU A 94 -14.67 18.42 1.34
C GLU A 94 -13.31 18.93 0.85
N ASN A 95 -12.18 18.70 1.55
CA ASN A 95 -10.96 19.50 1.32
C ASN A 95 -9.65 18.76 1.53
N VAL A 96 -9.53 17.46 1.23
CA VAL A 96 -8.38 16.75 1.75
C VAL A 96 -7.84 15.72 0.78
N ASN A 97 -6.57 15.45 0.89
CA ASN A 97 -5.94 14.28 0.30
C ASN A 97 -6.52 13.00 0.96
N ASP A 98 -7.76 12.67 0.60
CA ASP A 98 -8.49 11.56 1.19
C ASP A 98 -7.82 10.21 0.89
N GLY A 99 -7.05 10.13 -0.19
CA GLY A 99 -6.25 8.97 -0.56
C GLY A 99 -5.18 8.62 0.47
N ASN A 100 -4.65 9.60 1.18
CA ASN A 100 -3.56 9.43 2.16
C ASN A 100 -4.02 9.58 3.62
N GLN A 101 -5.30 9.32 3.91
CA GLN A 101 -5.87 9.44 5.25
C GLN A 101 -6.41 8.10 5.75
N GLY A 102 -5.86 7.58 6.85
CA GLY A 102 -6.21 6.28 7.40
C GLY A 102 -5.66 5.11 6.57
N THR A 103 -6.31 3.94 6.62
CA THR A 103 -5.87 2.76 5.86
C THR A 103 -5.95 3.03 4.36
N GLN A 104 -4.84 2.88 3.66
CA GLN A 104 -4.67 3.37 2.29
C GLN A 104 -3.70 2.53 1.45
N MET A 105 -3.68 2.85 0.15
CA MET A 105 -2.75 2.31 -0.84
C MET A 105 -2.30 3.43 -1.77
N ASP A 106 -1.01 3.47 -2.07
CA ASP A 106 -0.45 4.39 -3.02
C ASP A 106 -0.38 3.81 -4.43
N ALA A 107 -0.70 4.65 -5.39
CA ALA A 107 -0.49 4.40 -6.80
C ALA A 107 0.99 4.61 -7.17
N LEU A 108 1.44 4.02 -8.28
CA LEU A 108 2.83 4.18 -8.74
C LEU A 108 3.19 5.63 -9.08
N GLY A 109 2.20 6.45 -9.43
CA GLY A 109 2.37 7.89 -9.69
C GLY A 109 2.44 8.75 -8.43
N HIS A 110 2.34 8.16 -7.23
CA HIS A 110 2.41 8.92 -5.98
C HIS A 110 3.80 9.53 -5.75
N PHE A 111 4.87 8.83 -6.16
CA PHE A 111 6.25 9.32 -6.09
C PHE A 111 6.90 9.40 -7.46
N GLY A 112 7.68 10.45 -7.65
CA GLY A 112 8.65 10.62 -8.72
C GLY A 112 9.99 11.04 -8.11
N TYR A 113 11.04 11.12 -8.93
CA TYR A 113 12.37 11.56 -8.49
C TYR A 113 13.11 12.30 -9.61
N THR A 114 14.16 13.02 -9.25
CA THR A 114 15.10 13.67 -10.16
C THR A 114 16.50 13.09 -10.00
N ASP A 115 17.40 13.35 -10.95
CA ASP A 115 18.80 12.97 -10.82
C ASP A 115 19.57 13.90 -9.90
N GLU A 116 19.12 15.15 -9.77
CA GLU A 116 19.76 16.19 -8.95
C GLU A 116 18.91 16.48 -7.72
N ILE A 117 19.58 16.80 -6.63
CA ILE A 117 18.90 17.23 -5.39
C ILE A 117 18.32 18.62 -5.63
N TRP A 118 17.02 18.79 -5.39
CA TRP A 118 16.36 20.08 -5.48
C TRP A 118 16.87 21.00 -4.36
N ASP A 119 17.24 22.23 -4.74
CA ASP A 119 17.81 23.23 -3.84
C ASP A 119 16.75 23.97 -2.99
N GLY A 120 15.47 23.73 -3.25
CA GLY A 120 14.36 24.36 -2.52
C GLY A 120 13.84 25.63 -3.18
N ASP A 121 14.36 26.03 -4.35
CA ASP A 121 13.93 27.23 -5.08
C ASP A 121 13.20 26.88 -6.38
N GLY A 122 12.14 27.62 -6.67
CA GLY A 122 11.32 27.46 -7.89
C GLY A 122 10.48 26.18 -7.92
N ASP A 123 9.79 25.99 -9.04
CA ASP A 123 8.99 24.80 -9.32
C ASP A 123 9.86 23.67 -9.90
N ALA A 124 9.52 22.43 -9.58
CA ALA A 124 10.16 21.27 -10.19
C ALA A 124 9.92 21.25 -11.71
N ASP A 125 10.98 21.09 -12.50
CA ASP A 125 10.83 20.88 -13.94
C ASP A 125 10.21 19.50 -14.20
N LEU A 126 8.94 19.48 -14.62
CA LEU A 126 8.22 18.24 -14.93
C LEU A 126 8.93 17.37 -15.98
N SER A 127 9.78 17.95 -16.86
CA SER A 127 10.50 17.17 -17.86
C SER A 127 11.67 16.36 -17.27
N SER A 128 12.22 16.80 -16.14
CA SER A 128 13.30 16.10 -15.41
C SER A 128 12.81 15.04 -14.46
N LEU A 129 11.52 15.07 -14.06
CA LEU A 129 10.92 14.08 -13.16
C LEU A 129 10.85 12.72 -13.82
N LYS A 130 11.20 11.70 -13.07
CA LYS A 130 11.17 10.28 -13.47
C LYS A 130 10.20 9.50 -12.59
N TYR A 131 9.43 8.64 -13.25
CA TYR A 131 8.45 7.76 -12.62
C TYR A 131 8.66 6.31 -13.03
N PHE A 132 7.87 5.41 -12.47
CA PHE A 132 7.85 4.00 -12.85
C PHE A 132 7.71 3.82 -14.36
N GLY A 133 8.36 2.78 -14.90
CA GLY A 133 8.31 2.48 -16.34
C GLY A 133 9.08 3.48 -17.21
N LYS A 134 9.98 4.28 -16.62
CA LYS A 134 10.77 5.33 -17.29
C LYS A 134 9.93 6.47 -17.86
N LEU A 135 8.71 6.65 -17.34
CA LEU A 135 7.87 7.77 -17.72
C LEU A 135 8.42 9.08 -17.14
N ASN A 136 8.34 10.15 -17.91
CA ASN A 136 8.70 11.49 -17.41
C ASN A 136 7.48 12.22 -16.79
N GLY A 137 7.75 13.30 -16.06
CA GLY A 137 6.71 14.03 -15.36
C GLY A 137 5.61 14.57 -16.28
N LYS A 138 5.95 15.03 -17.51
CA LYS A 138 4.94 15.54 -18.45
C LYS A 138 4.01 14.45 -18.97
N GLU A 139 4.49 13.20 -19.04
CA GLU A 139 3.63 12.07 -19.40
C GLU A 139 2.71 11.66 -18.26
N VAL A 140 3.19 11.74 -17.01
CA VAL A 140 2.44 11.34 -15.82
C VAL A 140 1.52 12.43 -15.33
N LYS A 141 2.01 13.66 -15.22
CA LYS A 141 1.29 14.84 -14.75
C LYS A 141 1.64 16.06 -15.61
N PRO A 142 0.93 16.32 -16.72
CA PRO A 142 1.30 17.33 -17.72
C PRO A 142 1.47 18.75 -17.20
N THR A 143 0.72 19.12 -16.16
CA THR A 143 0.88 20.40 -15.44
C THR A 143 0.85 20.17 -13.94
N PRO A 144 1.37 21.08 -13.10
CA PRO A 144 1.36 20.93 -11.65
C PRO A 144 -0.02 20.64 -11.05
N GLU A 145 -1.09 21.18 -11.62
CA GLU A 145 -2.47 21.06 -11.14
C GLU A 145 -3.26 19.94 -11.84
N SER A 146 -2.70 19.31 -12.88
CA SER A 146 -3.43 18.24 -13.58
C SER A 146 -3.54 16.99 -12.74
N PRO A 147 -4.61 16.19 -12.94
CA PRO A 147 -4.63 14.83 -12.42
C PRO A 147 -3.53 13.98 -13.08
N LEU A 148 -3.17 12.88 -12.46
CA LEU A 148 -2.30 11.89 -13.10
C LEU A 148 -2.97 11.36 -14.36
N LYS A 149 -2.24 11.36 -15.47
CA LYS A 149 -2.68 10.81 -16.76
C LYS A 149 -2.21 9.36 -16.95
N LYS A 150 -1.18 8.98 -16.22
CA LYS A 150 -0.63 7.63 -16.14
C LYS A 150 -0.28 7.32 -14.69
N LEU A 151 -0.22 6.06 -14.34
CA LEU A 151 0.16 5.56 -13.02
C LEU A 151 -0.78 6.01 -11.88
N GLY A 152 -2.00 6.46 -12.21
CA GLY A 152 -3.03 6.78 -11.22
C GLY A 152 -3.62 5.51 -10.59
N ILE A 153 -4.31 5.70 -9.46
CA ILE A 153 -4.86 4.57 -8.68
C ILE A 153 -5.91 3.77 -9.45
N GLU A 154 -6.60 4.39 -10.39
CA GLU A 154 -7.58 3.72 -11.25
C GLU A 154 -6.96 2.66 -12.17
N SER A 155 -5.65 2.69 -12.37
CA SER A 155 -4.93 1.67 -13.15
C SER A 155 -4.67 0.39 -12.37
N VAL A 156 -4.79 0.43 -11.05
CA VAL A 156 -4.55 -0.72 -10.17
C VAL A 156 -5.76 -1.67 -10.24
N PRO A 157 -5.56 -2.94 -10.65
CA PRO A 157 -6.66 -3.90 -10.67
C PRO A 157 -7.07 -4.31 -9.26
N PRO A 158 -8.23 -4.95 -9.08
CA PRO A 158 -8.55 -5.65 -7.83
C PRO A 158 -7.41 -6.59 -7.42
N ILE A 159 -6.87 -6.40 -6.23
CA ILE A 159 -5.82 -7.28 -5.69
C ILE A 159 -6.51 -8.37 -4.87
N ILE A 160 -6.52 -9.59 -5.42
CA ILE A 160 -7.02 -10.79 -4.77
C ILE A 160 -5.90 -11.81 -4.84
N THR A 161 -5.20 -12.01 -3.72
CA THR A 161 -4.01 -12.86 -3.69
C THR A 161 -3.72 -13.37 -2.28
N THR A 162 -2.66 -14.16 -2.11
CA THR A 162 -2.19 -14.57 -0.80
C THR A 162 -1.49 -13.40 -0.11
N ALA A 163 -1.84 -13.14 1.15
CA ALA A 163 -1.03 -12.33 2.05
C ALA A 163 -0.18 -13.24 2.94
N VAL A 164 1.11 -12.92 3.01
CA VAL A 164 2.07 -13.45 3.99
C VAL A 164 2.15 -12.44 5.13
N PHE A 165 1.64 -12.82 6.30
CA PHE A 165 1.70 -11.98 7.48
C PHE A 165 2.95 -12.32 8.30
N LEU A 166 3.77 -11.32 8.57
CA LEU A 166 5.04 -11.42 9.27
C LEU A 166 4.98 -10.63 10.58
N ASP A 167 4.73 -11.35 11.66
CA ASP A 167 4.68 -10.75 12.99
C ASP A 167 6.10 -10.55 13.57
N VAL A 168 6.77 -9.49 13.10
CA VAL A 168 8.10 -9.10 13.56
C VAL A 168 8.08 -8.74 15.05
N ARG A 169 7.01 -8.07 15.50
CA ARG A 169 6.80 -7.78 16.93
C ARG A 169 6.91 -9.03 17.79
N LYS A 170 6.19 -10.09 17.41
CA LYS A 170 6.16 -11.38 18.17
C LYS A 170 7.49 -12.10 18.10
N HIS A 171 8.00 -12.31 16.89
CA HIS A 171 9.09 -13.25 16.63
C HIS A 171 10.48 -12.65 16.84
N ILE A 172 10.65 -11.33 16.71
CA ILE A 172 11.94 -10.63 16.82
C ILE A 172 12.00 -9.79 18.09
N PHE A 173 10.96 -9.02 18.37
CA PHE A 173 10.94 -8.07 19.50
C PHE A 173 10.24 -8.62 20.75
N ASN A 174 10.00 -9.94 20.82
CA ASN A 174 9.42 -10.64 21.99
C ASN A 174 8.08 -10.02 22.46
N GLY A 175 7.22 -9.63 21.52
CA GLY A 175 5.92 -9.01 21.76
C GLY A 175 5.95 -7.50 22.03
N LYS A 176 7.12 -6.87 22.11
CA LYS A 176 7.24 -5.41 22.26
C LYS A 176 7.08 -4.75 20.89
N ALA A 177 6.44 -3.58 20.87
CA ALA A 177 6.43 -2.75 19.69
C ALA A 177 7.85 -2.23 19.36
N MET A 178 8.12 -2.11 18.06
CA MET A 178 9.32 -1.42 17.58
C MET A 178 9.26 0.06 17.95
N LYS A 179 10.43 0.66 18.14
CA LYS A 179 10.54 2.09 18.40
C LYS A 179 10.61 2.87 17.09
N ALA A 180 10.25 4.14 17.14
CA ALA A 180 10.54 5.08 16.07
C ALA A 180 12.04 5.05 15.71
N GLY A 181 12.36 5.18 14.44
CA GLY A 181 13.74 5.14 13.96
C GLY A 181 14.32 3.73 13.74
N GLU A 182 13.69 2.68 14.29
CA GLU A 182 14.12 1.28 14.05
C GLU A 182 13.66 0.80 12.67
N TYR A 183 14.45 -0.11 12.11
CA TYR A 183 14.21 -0.67 10.78
C TYR A 183 13.89 -2.16 10.85
N VAL A 184 12.87 -2.58 10.12
CA VAL A 184 12.68 -3.99 9.77
C VAL A 184 13.73 -4.35 8.72
N THR A 185 14.54 -5.37 8.98
CA THR A 185 15.65 -5.80 8.12
C THR A 185 15.32 -7.10 7.39
N VAL A 186 16.12 -7.47 6.38
CA VAL A 186 16.05 -8.78 5.70
C VAL A 186 16.17 -9.91 6.72
N GLN A 187 17.11 -9.79 7.67
CA GLN A 187 17.31 -10.81 8.72
C GLN A 187 16.07 -10.97 9.60
N HIS A 188 15.39 -9.86 9.97
CA HIS A 188 14.14 -9.93 10.73
C HIS A 188 13.05 -10.69 9.98
N ILE A 189 12.92 -10.48 8.67
CA ILE A 189 11.94 -11.17 7.83
C ILE A 189 12.26 -12.67 7.72
N GLU A 190 13.52 -13.01 7.41
CA GLU A 190 13.93 -14.41 7.30
C GLU A 190 13.76 -15.19 8.60
N ASP A 191 14.10 -14.56 9.73
CA ASP A 191 13.95 -15.20 11.03
C ASP A 191 12.47 -15.29 11.46
N THR A 192 11.64 -14.32 11.07
CA THR A 192 10.19 -14.41 11.26
C THR A 192 9.60 -15.56 10.43
N ILE A 193 9.98 -15.69 9.16
CA ILE A 193 9.54 -16.80 8.29
C ILE A 193 9.93 -18.15 8.91
N LYS A 194 11.16 -18.33 9.37
CA LYS A 194 11.63 -19.58 10.01
C LYS A 194 10.82 -19.98 11.25
N LYS A 195 10.30 -18.97 12.00
CA LYS A 195 9.53 -19.17 13.24
C LYS A 195 8.01 -19.24 13.02
N SER A 196 7.54 -19.00 11.81
CA SER A 196 6.12 -18.95 11.44
C SER A 196 5.68 -20.20 10.70
N ASN A 197 4.37 -20.32 10.45
CA ASN A 197 3.79 -21.43 9.69
C ASN A 197 4.06 -21.32 8.17
N VAL A 198 4.71 -20.25 7.71
CA VAL A 198 5.10 -20.07 6.31
C VAL A 198 6.53 -20.52 6.01
N LYS A 199 7.23 -21.12 6.96
CA LYS A 199 8.65 -21.52 6.83
C LYS A 199 8.94 -22.40 5.61
N ASP A 200 8.02 -23.30 5.26
CA ASP A 200 8.20 -24.24 4.14
C ASP A 200 7.74 -23.66 2.80
N ARG A 201 6.99 -22.56 2.82
CA ARG A 201 6.48 -21.87 1.63
C ARG A 201 7.28 -20.61 1.30
N GLY A 202 7.52 -19.78 2.30
CA GLY A 202 8.11 -18.45 2.15
C GLY A 202 7.19 -17.45 1.41
N ILE A 203 7.82 -16.45 0.82
CA ILE A 203 7.19 -15.41 0.00
C ILE A 203 7.31 -15.82 -1.47
N LEU A 204 6.20 -15.81 -2.20
CA LEU A 204 6.13 -16.17 -3.62
C LEU A 204 5.76 -14.96 -4.49
N PRO A 205 6.13 -14.96 -5.77
CA PRO A 205 5.69 -13.93 -6.71
C PRO A 205 4.16 -13.75 -6.71
N GLY A 206 3.72 -12.51 -6.71
CA GLY A 206 2.31 -12.15 -6.66
C GLY A 206 1.69 -12.12 -5.26
N ASP A 207 2.44 -12.40 -4.19
CA ASP A 207 1.95 -12.25 -2.81
C ASP A 207 1.91 -10.77 -2.38
N VAL A 208 1.10 -10.48 -1.37
CA VAL A 208 1.20 -9.28 -0.54
C VAL A 208 1.94 -9.65 0.75
N VAL A 209 2.84 -8.81 1.20
CA VAL A 209 3.53 -8.97 2.49
C VAL A 209 2.99 -7.96 3.49
N LEU A 210 2.49 -8.44 4.63
CA LEU A 210 1.98 -7.62 5.74
C LEU A 210 2.92 -7.77 6.93
N ILE A 211 3.47 -6.66 7.44
CA ILE A 211 4.48 -6.63 8.48
C ILE A 211 3.91 -5.95 9.74
N ASN A 212 3.82 -6.68 10.84
CA ASN A 212 3.42 -6.16 12.13
C ASN A 212 4.64 -5.70 12.93
N THR A 213 4.78 -4.39 13.11
CA THR A 213 5.82 -3.76 13.93
C THR A 213 5.36 -3.53 15.37
N GLY A 214 4.03 -3.49 15.60
CA GLY A 214 3.40 -3.09 16.85
C GLY A 214 3.23 -1.58 16.99
N TRP A 215 3.64 -0.77 16.00
CA TRP A 215 3.48 0.69 16.06
C TRP A 215 2.01 1.10 16.17
N SER A 216 1.11 0.28 15.67
CA SER A 216 -0.33 0.44 15.79
C SER A 216 -0.86 0.52 17.23
N ASP A 217 -0.06 0.20 18.25
CA ASP A 217 -0.43 0.46 19.65
C ASP A 217 -0.59 1.96 19.93
N ASN A 218 0.05 2.81 19.12
CA ASN A 218 -0.10 4.26 19.17
C ASN A 218 -1.30 4.79 18.38
N TYR A 219 -1.98 3.96 17.59
CA TYR A 219 -3.21 4.35 16.91
C TYR A 219 -4.36 4.34 17.92
N GLN A 220 -4.73 5.49 18.41
CA GLN A 220 -5.80 5.69 19.38
C GLN A 220 -6.90 6.58 18.79
N ASP A 221 -8.14 6.32 19.14
CA ASP A 221 -9.29 7.12 18.73
C ASP A 221 -10.19 7.35 19.96
N PRO A 222 -10.23 8.57 20.52
CA PRO A 222 -9.56 9.78 20.04
C PRO A 222 -8.03 9.76 20.16
N ASP A 223 -7.36 10.51 19.26
CA ASP A 223 -5.89 10.65 19.25
C ASP A 223 -5.41 11.70 20.25
N ASP A 224 -5.54 11.36 21.54
CA ASP A 224 -5.15 12.26 22.62
C ASP A 224 -3.65 12.48 22.75
N LEU A 225 -2.83 11.59 22.21
CA LEU A 225 -1.36 11.63 22.33
C LEU A 225 -0.68 12.31 21.14
N GLY A 226 -1.30 12.31 19.96
CA GLY A 226 -0.75 12.88 18.75
C GLY A 226 0.58 12.27 18.29
N ILE A 227 0.86 10.99 18.64
CA ILE A 227 2.16 10.36 18.42
C ILE A 227 2.19 9.61 17.09
N TYR A 228 1.08 9.02 16.69
CA TYR A 228 1.04 8.01 15.63
C TYR A 228 1.67 8.50 14.32
N TYR A 229 1.37 9.73 13.87
CA TYR A 229 1.86 10.31 12.62
C TYR A 229 3.13 11.15 12.75
N THR A 230 3.73 11.27 13.94
CA THR A 230 4.94 12.09 14.12
C THR A 230 6.23 11.33 13.83
N LYS A 231 6.25 10.05 14.16
CA LYS A 231 7.41 9.15 14.04
C LYS A 231 6.90 7.75 13.67
N ALA A 232 7.77 6.87 13.19
CA ALA A 232 7.46 5.45 12.99
C ALA A 232 8.73 4.62 12.76
N PRO A 233 8.72 3.30 13.09
CA PRO A 233 9.62 2.35 12.45
C PRO A 233 9.18 2.13 11.00
N GLY A 234 10.09 1.61 10.17
CA GLY A 234 9.80 1.29 8.77
C GLY A 234 10.69 0.17 8.25
N VAL A 235 10.78 0.03 6.94
CA VAL A 235 11.61 -1.00 6.31
C VAL A 235 12.98 -0.45 5.91
N SER A 236 14.03 -1.28 6.03
CA SER A 236 15.37 -0.91 5.56
C SER A 236 15.43 -0.96 4.03
N TYR A 237 16.30 -0.14 3.43
CA TYR A 237 16.46 -0.10 1.97
C TYR A 237 16.86 -1.46 1.37
N ASN A 238 17.67 -2.26 2.09
CA ASN A 238 17.99 -3.61 1.65
C ASN A 238 16.78 -4.55 1.71
N LEU A 239 15.88 -4.38 2.67
CA LEU A 239 14.63 -5.14 2.71
C LEU A 239 13.70 -4.76 1.55
N VAL A 240 13.64 -3.49 1.21
CA VAL A 240 12.85 -3.02 0.06
C VAL A 240 13.29 -3.73 -1.23
N LYS A 241 14.61 -3.81 -1.49
CA LYS A 241 15.16 -4.55 -2.63
C LYS A 241 14.85 -6.05 -2.56
N TYR A 242 15.05 -6.65 -1.40
CA TYR A 242 14.76 -8.07 -1.17
C TYR A 242 13.30 -8.43 -1.48
N LEU A 243 12.34 -7.64 -0.99
CA LEU A 243 10.92 -7.87 -1.25
C LEU A 243 10.56 -7.63 -2.72
N SER A 244 11.18 -6.63 -3.36
CA SER A 244 11.01 -6.39 -4.79
C SER A 244 11.54 -7.56 -5.63
N ASP A 245 12.68 -8.14 -5.28
CA ASP A 245 13.26 -9.32 -5.93
C ASP A 245 12.38 -10.56 -5.73
N LYS A 246 11.61 -10.63 -4.64
CA LYS A 246 10.57 -11.66 -4.43
C LYS A 246 9.33 -11.42 -5.29
N GLN A 247 9.24 -10.32 -6.02
CA GLN A 247 8.14 -9.97 -6.90
C GLN A 247 6.79 -9.91 -6.18
N VAL A 248 6.77 -9.31 -4.98
CA VAL A 248 5.52 -9.06 -4.25
C VAL A 248 4.73 -7.96 -4.93
N VAL A 249 3.40 -7.99 -4.86
CA VAL A 249 2.55 -6.96 -5.48
C VAL A 249 2.30 -5.78 -4.56
N GLY A 250 2.45 -5.97 -3.25
CA GLY A 250 2.30 -4.92 -2.27
C GLY A 250 2.98 -5.25 -0.94
N VAL A 251 3.41 -4.22 -0.24
CA VAL A 251 4.00 -4.31 1.11
C VAL A 251 3.19 -3.42 2.04
N GLY A 252 2.63 -4.01 3.09
CA GLY A 252 1.78 -3.33 4.07
C GLY A 252 2.37 -3.36 5.47
N LEU A 253 2.26 -2.23 6.18
CA LEU A 253 2.68 -2.09 7.57
C LEU A 253 1.52 -1.56 8.43
N ASP A 254 1.65 -1.77 9.73
CA ASP A 254 0.79 -1.17 10.76
C ASP A 254 1.26 0.25 11.17
N THR A 255 2.10 0.86 10.35
CA THR A 255 2.58 2.24 10.44
C THR A 255 1.87 3.13 9.42
N TRP A 256 1.99 4.45 9.59
CA TRP A 256 1.39 5.44 8.68
C TRP A 256 2.17 5.66 7.38
N GLY A 257 3.33 5.04 7.24
CA GLY A 257 4.18 5.01 6.07
C GLY A 257 5.06 3.78 6.10
N VAL A 258 5.55 3.33 4.93
CA VAL A 258 6.50 2.20 4.84
C VAL A 258 7.92 2.62 5.18
N ASP A 259 8.26 3.90 5.06
CA ASP A 259 9.54 4.46 5.44
C ASP A 259 9.66 4.66 6.96
N THR A 260 10.88 4.83 7.44
CA THR A 260 11.18 5.08 8.84
C THR A 260 11.24 6.56 9.11
N PHE A 261 10.55 7.02 10.15
CA PHE A 261 10.49 8.42 10.56
C PHE A 261 10.92 8.58 12.02
N ALA A 262 11.88 9.48 12.25
CA ALA A 262 12.40 9.78 13.57
C ALA A 262 13.11 11.14 13.59
N GLU A 263 13.50 11.62 14.76
CA GLU A 263 14.37 12.79 14.86
C GLU A 263 15.80 12.42 14.47
N GLU A 264 16.57 13.43 14.10
CA GLU A 264 17.97 13.22 13.77
C GLU A 264 18.72 12.66 15.00
N GLY A 265 19.48 11.57 14.78
CA GLY A 265 20.16 10.84 15.85
C GLY A 265 19.36 9.68 16.47
N GLU A 266 18.06 9.54 16.17
CA GLU A 266 17.23 8.40 16.61
C GLU A 266 17.20 7.25 15.60
N TYR A 267 17.64 7.48 14.37
CA TYR A 267 17.63 6.46 13.33
C TYR A 267 18.62 5.34 13.60
N GLY A 268 18.18 4.10 13.37
CA GLY A 268 19.04 2.92 13.37
C GLY A 268 20.15 2.97 12.31
N PRO A 269 21.16 2.08 12.43
CA PRO A 269 22.33 2.06 11.54
C PRO A 269 21.98 1.78 10.07
N GLU A 270 20.83 1.21 9.80
CA GLU A 270 20.32 0.92 8.44
C GLU A 270 20.09 2.19 7.61
N ARG A 271 19.94 3.36 8.25
CA ARG A 271 19.85 4.65 7.55
C ARG A 271 21.03 4.89 6.60
N SER A 272 22.21 4.39 6.96
CA SER A 272 23.41 4.51 6.11
C SER A 272 23.30 3.76 4.77
N GLN A 273 22.30 2.89 4.59
CA GLN A 273 22.03 2.16 3.35
C GLN A 273 21.18 2.97 2.37
N ASN A 274 20.56 4.06 2.84
CA ASN A 274 19.67 4.87 2.02
C ASN A 274 20.44 5.58 0.91
N PRO A 275 19.88 5.69 -0.31
CA PRO A 275 20.49 6.47 -1.38
C PRO A 275 20.60 7.94 -0.98
N GLU A 276 21.68 8.57 -1.37
CA GLU A 276 21.88 9.99 -1.16
C GLU A 276 20.76 10.81 -1.83
N GLY A 277 20.28 11.84 -1.14
CA GLY A 277 19.23 12.74 -1.65
C GLY A 277 17.81 12.14 -1.68
N ILE A 278 17.62 10.89 -1.25
CA ILE A 278 16.31 10.24 -1.21
C ILE A 278 15.77 10.23 0.23
N ALA A 279 14.77 11.06 0.49
CA ALA A 279 14.17 11.21 1.82
C ALA A 279 13.31 9.99 2.22
N ASN A 280 12.58 9.42 1.26
CA ASN A 280 11.69 8.27 1.44
C ASN A 280 12.15 7.09 0.58
N PRO A 281 13.19 6.36 0.99
CA PRO A 281 13.84 5.34 0.15
C PRO A 281 12.96 4.12 -0.13
N ALA A 282 12.02 3.78 0.76
CA ALA A 282 11.10 2.67 0.52
C ALA A 282 10.05 3.05 -0.54
N HIS A 283 9.38 4.20 -0.40
CA HIS A 283 8.47 4.69 -1.44
C HIS A 283 9.19 4.84 -2.77
N HIS A 284 10.38 5.46 -2.76
CA HIS A 284 11.17 5.63 -3.97
C HIS A 284 11.38 4.30 -4.69
N TYR A 285 11.93 3.30 -4.03
CA TYR A 285 12.25 2.05 -4.72
C TYR A 285 11.01 1.26 -5.10
N PHE A 286 10.05 1.10 -4.18
CA PHE A 286 8.82 0.35 -4.44
C PHE A 286 8.02 0.96 -5.59
N LEU A 287 7.72 2.25 -5.52
CA LEU A 287 6.81 2.89 -6.47
C LEU A 287 7.48 3.28 -7.77
N THR A 288 8.77 3.70 -7.76
CA THR A 288 9.41 4.25 -8.98
C THR A 288 10.33 3.24 -9.68
N GLN A 289 10.89 2.27 -8.96
CA GLN A 289 11.87 1.34 -9.52
C GLN A 289 11.27 -0.06 -9.76
N SER A 290 10.54 -0.62 -8.80
CA SER A 290 10.08 -2.00 -8.85
C SER A 290 8.60 -2.20 -9.19
N GLY A 291 7.77 -1.17 -9.04
CA GLY A 291 6.33 -1.25 -9.29
C GLY A 291 5.58 -2.05 -8.22
N VAL A 292 6.08 -2.08 -7.00
CA VAL A 292 5.42 -2.64 -5.82
C VAL A 292 4.59 -1.54 -5.16
N HIS A 293 3.35 -1.83 -4.79
CA HIS A 293 2.50 -0.85 -4.12
C HIS A 293 2.74 -0.80 -2.61
N THR A 294 2.70 0.40 -2.03
CA THR A 294 2.75 0.60 -0.58
C THR A 294 1.33 0.58 0.00
N LEU A 295 1.20 -0.07 1.15
CA LEU A 295 -0.05 -0.27 1.87
C LEU A 295 0.17 0.20 3.31
N GLU A 296 -0.62 1.15 3.77
CA GLU A 296 -0.32 1.88 4.99
C GLU A 296 -1.50 1.91 5.96
N ASN A 297 -1.20 2.09 7.24
CA ASN A 297 -2.19 2.11 8.30
C ASN A 297 -3.04 0.82 8.37
N PHE A 298 -2.42 -0.33 8.17
CA PHE A 298 -3.14 -1.60 8.27
C PHE A 298 -3.36 -1.99 9.72
N ASN A 299 -4.59 -2.35 10.07
CA ASN A 299 -4.92 -2.93 11.36
C ASN A 299 -4.60 -4.43 11.34
N LEU A 300 -3.45 -4.79 11.85
CA LEU A 300 -2.95 -6.17 11.85
C LEU A 300 -3.15 -6.90 13.19
N LYS A 301 -3.84 -6.27 14.16
CA LYS A 301 -3.98 -6.77 15.53
C LYS A 301 -4.67 -8.12 15.62
N ASP A 302 -5.74 -8.33 14.85
CA ASP A 302 -6.50 -9.57 14.91
C ASP A 302 -5.78 -10.72 14.18
N LEU A 303 -5.03 -10.45 13.10
CA LEU A 303 -4.15 -11.44 12.48
C LEU A 303 -3.06 -11.89 13.45
N ALA A 304 -2.44 -10.95 14.16
CA ALA A 304 -1.41 -11.24 15.17
C ALA A 304 -1.98 -12.05 16.33
N LYS A 305 -3.15 -11.66 16.85
CA LYS A 305 -3.83 -12.35 17.94
C LYS A 305 -4.14 -13.82 17.62
N ASP A 306 -4.66 -14.08 16.43
CA ASP A 306 -5.06 -15.42 15.98
C ASP A 306 -3.91 -16.16 15.28
N SER A 307 -2.72 -15.56 15.19
CA SER A 307 -1.49 -16.09 14.53
C SER A 307 -1.77 -16.59 13.10
N VAL A 308 -2.39 -15.74 12.28
CA VAL A 308 -2.75 -16.06 10.89
C VAL A 308 -1.62 -15.64 9.96
N ASP A 309 -0.66 -16.51 9.75
CA ASP A 309 0.54 -16.24 8.94
C ASP A 309 0.26 -16.25 7.42
N LEU A 310 -0.81 -16.93 6.98
CA LEU A 310 -1.27 -16.96 5.58
C LEU A 310 -2.77 -16.69 5.50
N SER A 311 -3.15 -15.83 4.56
CA SER A 311 -4.55 -15.53 4.27
C SER A 311 -4.75 -15.21 2.79
N CYS A 312 -5.99 -15.30 2.32
CA CYS A 312 -6.41 -14.63 1.10
C CYS A 312 -6.69 -13.17 1.45
N VAL A 313 -5.98 -12.23 0.84
CA VAL A 313 -6.25 -10.80 1.00
C VAL A 313 -7.01 -10.25 -0.20
N ILE A 314 -7.99 -9.40 0.09
CA ILE A 314 -8.80 -8.68 -0.90
C ILE A 314 -8.60 -7.19 -0.64
N ILE A 315 -7.99 -6.50 -1.61
CA ILE A 315 -7.70 -5.06 -1.57
C ILE A 315 -8.30 -4.44 -2.82
N LEU A 316 -9.22 -3.51 -2.63
CA LEU A 316 -9.97 -2.87 -3.70
C LEU A 316 -9.82 -1.34 -3.59
N PRO A 317 -8.85 -0.74 -4.28
CA PRO A 317 -8.77 0.71 -4.33
C PRO A 317 -9.98 1.30 -5.07
N LEU A 318 -10.37 2.49 -4.70
CA LEU A 318 -11.40 3.23 -5.43
C LEU A 318 -10.86 3.64 -6.80
N MET A 319 -11.69 3.54 -7.84
CA MET A 319 -11.33 3.95 -9.21
C MET A 319 -11.42 5.47 -9.37
N THR A 320 -10.71 6.22 -8.53
CA THR A 320 -10.66 7.68 -8.60
C THR A 320 -9.69 8.09 -9.68
N GLN A 321 -10.19 8.58 -10.80
CA GLN A 321 -9.37 8.95 -11.96
C GLN A 321 -8.33 10.00 -11.60
N GLY A 322 -7.07 9.69 -11.89
CA GLY A 322 -5.93 10.57 -11.73
C GLY A 322 -5.51 10.83 -10.28
N SER A 323 -6.02 10.05 -9.33
CA SER A 323 -5.58 10.12 -7.93
C SER A 323 -4.27 9.36 -7.71
N SER A 324 -3.44 9.88 -6.81
CA SER A 324 -2.16 9.28 -6.44
C SER A 324 -2.29 8.17 -5.38
N ALA A 325 -3.44 8.06 -4.72
CA ALA A 325 -3.68 7.08 -3.67
C ALA A 325 -5.18 6.81 -3.51
N SER A 326 -5.54 5.81 -2.72
CA SER A 326 -6.94 5.49 -2.37
C SER A 326 -7.07 5.08 -0.92
N PRO A 327 -8.09 5.57 -0.20
CA PRO A 327 -8.50 4.94 1.04
C PRO A 327 -8.97 3.51 0.75
N LEU A 328 -8.79 2.62 1.72
CA LEU A 328 -9.07 1.20 1.58
C LEU A 328 -9.91 0.67 2.74
N ARG A 329 -10.67 -0.39 2.43
CA ARG A 329 -11.20 -1.32 3.41
C ARG A 329 -10.77 -2.75 3.05
N PRO A 330 -9.49 -3.11 3.26
CA PRO A 330 -8.98 -4.43 2.94
C PRO A 330 -9.47 -5.47 3.95
N VAL A 331 -9.68 -6.69 3.46
CA VAL A 331 -10.02 -7.84 4.31
C VAL A 331 -9.07 -9.00 4.06
N ALA A 332 -8.81 -9.79 5.10
CA ALA A 332 -8.10 -11.06 4.97
C ALA A 332 -9.01 -12.22 5.38
N ILE A 333 -8.89 -13.35 4.69
CA ILE A 333 -9.59 -14.59 5.02
C ILE A 333 -8.53 -15.66 5.25
N GLY A 334 -8.41 -16.14 6.47
CA GLY A 334 -7.34 -17.07 6.85
C GLY A 334 -7.71 -17.94 8.05
N VAL A 335 -6.88 -18.93 8.31
CA VAL A 335 -7.13 -19.93 9.36
C VAL A 335 -6.35 -19.55 10.62
N PRO A 336 -7.02 -19.36 11.77
CA PRO A 336 -6.34 -19.22 13.05
C PRO A 336 -5.47 -20.44 13.35
N THR A 337 -4.30 -20.21 13.95
CA THR A 337 -3.38 -21.29 14.36
C THR A 337 -3.17 -21.34 15.87
N THR A 338 -3.84 -20.46 16.62
CA THR A 338 -3.91 -20.44 18.09
C THR A 338 -5.30 -20.80 18.57
#